data_fb4bf013260822b744280acda44dd5cd
#
_entry.id   fb4bf013260822b744280acda44dd5cd
#
_cell.length_a   1.000
_cell.length_b   1.000
_cell.length_c   1.000
_cell.angle_alpha   90.00
_cell.angle_beta   90.00
_cell.angle_gamma   90.00
#
_symmetry.space_group_name_H-M   'P 1'
#
loop_
_entity.id
_entity.type
_entity.pdbx_description
1 polymer ?
#
loop_
_entity_poly.entity_id
_entity_poly.type
_entity_poly.pdbx_seq_one_letter_code
_entity_poly.pdbx_strand_id
1 'polypeptide(L)'
;MAVTPRTNTPDVITTNADGRKSTTIKLKRCCNGCGQYLGDADNRDVDAHANLTDVRAECTHCAPLVELEAAGCTTWELTPRSYARIAHEIDQLKPWVFTKGYWQNVDGELQVVGLRIGQYPGHVVAYFGDWIVRHPDGGFTVHKAPSGAAA
;
A
#
# COMPACT_ATOMS: atom_id res chain seq x y z
N MET A 1 -0.93 -4.28 -7.97
CA MET A 1 -2.35 -4.39 -8.38
C MET A 1 -2.87 -2.98 -8.62
N ALA A 2 -3.28 -2.64 -9.83
CA ALA A 2 -3.84 -1.32 -10.12
C ALA A 2 -5.21 -1.18 -9.44
N VAL A 3 -5.33 -0.24 -8.50
CA VAL A 3 -6.61 0.07 -7.88
C VAL A 3 -7.35 1.02 -8.81
N THR A 4 -8.46 0.58 -9.36
CA THR A 4 -9.31 1.46 -10.17
C THR A 4 -9.83 2.60 -9.30
N PRO A 5 -9.68 3.87 -9.72
CA PRO A 5 -10.22 5.00 -8.99
C PRO A 5 -11.73 4.79 -8.72
N ARG A 6 -12.16 5.00 -7.49
CA ARG A 6 -13.58 4.90 -7.14
C ARG A 6 -14.29 6.19 -7.53
N THR A 7 -15.33 6.07 -8.34
CA THR A 7 -16.24 7.18 -8.67
C THR A 7 -17.30 7.28 -7.57
N ASN A 8 -17.07 8.10 -6.55
CA ASN A 8 -18.03 8.25 -5.44
C ASN A 8 -18.56 9.68 -5.29
N THR A 9 -18.28 10.55 -6.25
CA THR A 9 -18.82 11.91 -6.23
C THR A 9 -20.22 11.86 -6.85
N PRO A 10 -21.23 12.43 -6.20
CA PRO A 10 -22.56 12.55 -6.82
C PRO A 10 -22.44 13.39 -8.11
N ASP A 11 -23.11 12.93 -9.14
CA ASP A 11 -23.17 13.65 -10.42
C ASP A 11 -23.80 15.04 -10.19
N VAL A 12 -23.19 16.05 -10.76
CA VAL A 12 -23.78 17.40 -10.78
C VAL A 12 -24.67 17.51 -12.00
N ILE A 13 -25.98 17.54 -11.80
CA ILE A 13 -26.96 17.73 -12.86
C ILE A 13 -27.20 19.24 -13.01
N THR A 14 -26.80 19.79 -14.15
CA THR A 14 -27.07 21.18 -14.51
C THR A 14 -28.17 21.24 -15.59
N THR A 15 -29.14 22.12 -15.42
CA THR A 15 -30.13 22.41 -16.47
C THR A 15 -29.65 23.61 -17.28
N ASN A 16 -29.39 23.41 -18.55
CA ASN A 16 -28.98 24.47 -19.46
C ASN A 16 -30.13 25.43 -19.78
N ALA A 17 -29.83 26.59 -20.35
CA ALA A 17 -30.82 27.59 -20.71
C ALA A 17 -31.88 27.08 -21.73
N ASP A 18 -31.56 26.04 -22.50
CA ASP A 18 -32.44 25.37 -23.46
C ASP A 18 -33.29 24.24 -22.81
N GLY A 19 -33.23 24.09 -21.49
CA GLY A 19 -33.97 23.05 -20.74
C GLY A 19 -33.33 21.66 -20.77
N ARG A 20 -32.18 21.49 -21.46
CA ARG A 20 -31.44 20.21 -21.47
C ARG A 20 -30.69 20.01 -20.18
N LYS A 21 -30.67 18.78 -19.71
CA LYS A 21 -29.88 18.40 -18.54
C LYS A 21 -28.52 17.88 -18.97
N SER A 22 -27.46 18.43 -18.42
CA SER A 22 -26.12 17.91 -18.55
C SER A 22 -25.64 17.37 -17.20
N THR A 23 -25.02 16.20 -17.22
CA THR A 23 -24.48 15.55 -16.02
C THR A 23 -22.96 15.68 -16.06
N THR A 24 -22.38 16.26 -15.00
CA THR A 24 -20.92 16.33 -14.85
C THR A 24 -20.51 15.24 -13.85
N ILE A 25 -19.73 14.28 -14.34
CA ILE A 25 -19.13 13.21 -13.52
C ILE A 25 -17.78 13.72 -13.02
N LYS A 26 -17.61 13.76 -11.68
CA LYS A 26 -16.31 14.04 -11.07
C LYS A 26 -15.64 12.73 -10.71
N LEU A 27 -14.51 12.44 -11.36
CA LEU A 27 -13.69 11.28 -11.08
C LEU A 27 -12.71 11.62 -9.96
N LYS A 28 -12.56 10.70 -9.01
CA LYS A 28 -11.59 10.82 -7.92
C LYS A 28 -10.34 10.04 -8.26
N ARG A 29 -9.20 10.64 -7.96
CA ARG A 29 -7.90 9.96 -8.00
C ARG A 29 -7.65 9.32 -6.64
N CYS A 30 -7.35 8.03 -6.67
CA CYS A 30 -6.98 7.27 -5.48
C CYS A 30 -5.59 6.66 -5.66
N CYS A 31 -4.90 6.48 -4.55
CA CYS A 31 -3.61 5.80 -4.55
C CYS A 31 -3.76 4.36 -5.10
N ASN A 32 -2.93 4.00 -6.07
CA ASN A 32 -2.93 2.66 -6.65
C ASN A 32 -2.48 1.58 -5.66
N GLY A 33 -1.75 1.94 -4.61
CA GLY A 33 -1.31 1.02 -3.58
C GLY A 33 -2.34 0.80 -2.47
N CYS A 34 -2.74 1.88 -1.78
CA CYS A 34 -3.59 1.80 -0.57
C CYS A 34 -5.02 2.30 -0.76
N GLY A 35 -5.37 2.87 -1.91
CA GLY A 35 -6.69 3.42 -2.19
C GLY A 35 -6.97 4.79 -1.56
N GLN A 36 -5.99 5.43 -0.92
CA GLN A 36 -6.15 6.76 -0.34
C GLN A 36 -6.57 7.78 -1.40
N TYR A 37 -7.51 8.66 -1.06
CA TYR A 37 -7.94 9.76 -1.93
C TYR A 37 -6.80 10.76 -2.15
N LEU A 38 -6.51 11.07 -3.43
CA LEU A 38 -5.43 11.96 -3.86
C LEU A 38 -5.93 13.25 -4.56
N GLY A 39 -7.21 13.48 -4.58
CA GLY A 39 -7.81 14.63 -5.25
C GLY A 39 -8.71 14.23 -6.42
N ASP A 40 -9.41 15.22 -6.98
CA ASP A 40 -10.24 14.99 -8.15
C ASP A 40 -9.40 14.90 -9.43
N ALA A 41 -9.80 14.05 -10.36
CA ALA A 41 -9.24 14.00 -11.70
C ALA A 41 -9.65 15.27 -12.46
N ASP A 42 -8.72 15.84 -13.24
CA ASP A 42 -8.97 17.00 -14.07
C ASP A 42 -8.96 16.64 -15.57
N ASN A 43 -9.18 17.63 -16.44
CA ASN A 43 -9.24 17.41 -17.87
C ASN A 43 -7.93 16.87 -18.49
N ARG A 44 -6.80 16.92 -17.76
CA ARG A 44 -5.51 16.35 -18.20
C ARG A 44 -5.46 14.85 -18.00
N ASP A 45 -6.32 14.34 -17.15
CA ASP A 45 -6.42 12.91 -16.82
C ASP A 45 -7.37 12.17 -17.78
N VAL A 46 -7.97 12.87 -18.75
CA VAL A 46 -9.00 12.31 -19.65
C VAL A 46 -8.57 12.56 -21.09
N ASP A 47 -8.69 11.55 -21.95
CA ASP A 47 -8.46 11.69 -23.38
C ASP A 47 -9.66 12.33 -24.12
N ALA A 48 -9.51 12.54 -25.43
CA ALA A 48 -10.55 13.12 -26.27
C ALA A 48 -11.85 12.29 -26.35
N HIS A 49 -11.81 11.04 -25.92
CA HIS A 49 -12.94 10.11 -25.88
C HIS A 49 -13.51 9.91 -24.46
N ALA A 50 -13.14 10.79 -23.54
CA ALA A 50 -13.52 10.73 -22.13
C ALA A 50 -13.04 9.45 -21.37
N ASN A 51 -12.01 8.78 -21.87
CA ASN A 51 -11.36 7.72 -21.15
C ASN A 51 -10.27 8.30 -20.23
N LEU A 52 -10.14 7.74 -19.04
CA LEU A 52 -9.03 8.09 -18.16
C LEU A 52 -7.71 7.69 -18.82
N THR A 53 -6.85 8.68 -19.05
CA THR A 53 -5.46 8.46 -19.41
C THR A 53 -4.69 7.99 -18.17
N ASP A 54 -3.38 7.88 -18.24
CA ASP A 54 -2.56 7.36 -17.14
C ASP A 54 -2.82 8.08 -15.81
N VAL A 55 -3.81 7.59 -15.08
CA VAL A 55 -4.16 8.04 -13.71
C VAL A 55 -3.37 7.29 -12.64
N ARG A 56 -2.24 6.71 -12.99
CA ARG A 56 -1.34 6.12 -12.01
C ARG A 56 -0.79 7.20 -11.10
N ALA A 57 -1.27 7.16 -9.88
CA ALA A 57 -0.73 7.97 -8.81
C ALA A 57 -0.64 7.12 -7.56
N GLU A 58 0.47 7.22 -6.87
CA GLU A 58 0.68 6.63 -5.57
C GLU A 58 0.86 7.75 -4.54
N CYS A 59 0.38 7.53 -3.32
CA CYS A 59 0.67 8.43 -2.21
C CYS A 59 2.16 8.35 -1.84
N THR A 60 2.62 9.30 -1.06
CA THR A 60 4.04 9.40 -0.66
C THR A 60 4.55 8.16 0.08
N HIS A 61 3.64 7.39 0.70
CA HIS A 61 3.98 6.13 1.36
C HIS A 61 4.10 4.97 0.38
N CYS A 62 3.19 4.86 -0.60
CA CYS A 62 3.15 3.74 -1.54
C CYS A 62 4.12 3.90 -2.71
N ALA A 63 4.46 5.12 -3.12
CA ALA A 63 5.37 5.36 -4.24
C ALA A 63 6.72 4.64 -4.09
N PRO A 64 7.42 4.69 -2.94
CA PRO A 64 8.65 3.95 -2.74
C PRO A 64 8.50 2.43 -2.84
N LEU A 65 7.35 1.88 -2.41
CA LEU A 65 7.08 0.44 -2.50
C LEU A 65 6.91 -0.01 -3.96
N VAL A 66 6.22 0.79 -4.77
CA VAL A 66 6.05 0.53 -6.22
C VAL A 66 7.41 0.55 -6.92
N GLU A 67 8.29 1.49 -6.58
CA GLU A 67 9.65 1.57 -7.11
C GLU A 67 10.49 0.35 -6.71
N LEU A 68 10.39 -0.11 -5.47
CA LEU A 68 11.07 -1.31 -4.98
C LEU A 68 10.59 -2.56 -5.72
N GLU A 69 9.29 -2.72 -5.92
CA GLU A 69 8.73 -3.84 -6.67
C GLU A 69 9.16 -3.81 -8.15
N ALA A 70 9.21 -2.62 -8.77
CA ALA A 70 9.73 -2.44 -10.12
C ALA A 70 11.23 -2.78 -10.22
N ALA A 71 11.99 -2.61 -9.14
CA ALA A 71 13.39 -3.01 -9.03
C ALA A 71 13.59 -4.50 -8.73
N GLY A 72 12.52 -5.30 -8.66
CA GLY A 72 12.56 -6.74 -8.43
C GLY A 72 12.49 -7.16 -6.96
N CYS A 73 12.16 -6.25 -6.05
CA CYS A 73 11.91 -6.59 -4.65
C CYS A 73 10.55 -7.27 -4.48
N THR A 74 10.44 -8.11 -3.45
CA THR A 74 9.16 -8.63 -2.98
C THR A 74 8.75 -7.90 -1.71
N THR A 75 7.51 -7.48 -1.61
CA THR A 75 7.01 -6.72 -0.48
C THR A 75 5.82 -7.42 0.20
N TRP A 76 5.73 -7.31 1.52
CA TRP A 76 4.62 -7.85 2.33
C TRP A 76 4.21 -6.81 3.37
N GLU A 77 2.94 -6.51 3.42
CA GLU A 77 2.37 -5.72 4.51
C GLU A 77 2.18 -6.60 5.75
N LEU A 78 2.87 -6.27 6.83
CA LEU A 78 2.80 -7.02 8.06
C LEU A 78 1.64 -6.53 8.93
N THR A 79 0.64 -7.38 9.09
CA THR A 79 -0.51 -7.14 9.96
C THR A 79 -0.72 -8.34 10.89
N PRO A 80 -1.50 -8.23 11.97
CA PRO A 80 -1.86 -9.39 12.78
C PRO A 80 -2.52 -10.52 11.98
N ARG A 81 -3.23 -10.18 10.90
CA ARG A 81 -3.87 -11.16 10.01
C ARG A 81 -2.89 -11.86 9.07
N SER A 82 -1.92 -11.12 8.53
CA SER A 82 -0.96 -11.64 7.56
C SER A 82 0.27 -12.29 8.21
N TYR A 83 0.48 -12.06 9.49
CA TYR A 83 1.67 -12.45 10.23
C TYR A 83 2.08 -13.91 10.03
N ALA A 84 1.19 -14.87 10.30
CA ALA A 84 1.51 -16.29 10.22
C ALA A 84 1.82 -16.72 8.77
N ARG A 85 1.06 -16.20 7.81
CA ARG A 85 1.28 -16.48 6.37
C ARG A 85 2.63 -15.94 5.92
N ILE A 86 2.95 -14.70 6.25
CA ILE A 86 4.21 -14.07 5.85
C ILE A 86 5.41 -14.80 6.49
N ALA A 87 5.34 -15.12 7.78
CA ALA A 87 6.37 -15.90 8.45
C ALA A 87 6.62 -17.23 7.73
N HIS A 88 5.57 -17.96 7.40
CA HIS A 88 5.68 -19.22 6.66
C HIS A 88 6.28 -19.02 5.27
N GLU A 89 5.84 -18.02 4.51
CA GLU A 89 6.38 -17.73 3.17
C GLU A 89 7.87 -17.42 3.22
N ILE A 90 8.30 -16.61 4.19
CA ILE A 90 9.72 -16.24 4.36
C ILE A 90 10.55 -17.47 4.78
N ASP A 91 10.06 -18.29 5.71
CA ASP A 91 10.75 -19.50 6.14
C ASP A 91 10.94 -20.53 5.01
N GLN A 92 10.13 -20.49 3.97
CA GLN A 92 10.28 -21.34 2.77
C GLN A 92 11.27 -20.81 1.73
N LEU A 93 11.76 -19.57 1.89
CA LEU A 93 12.71 -18.99 0.94
C LEU A 93 14.07 -19.66 1.00
N LYS A 94 14.79 -19.64 -0.11
CA LYS A 94 16.16 -20.14 -0.22
C LYS A 94 17.12 -18.97 -0.50
N PRO A 95 18.27 -18.86 0.19
CA PRO A 95 18.69 -19.64 1.36
C PRO A 95 17.78 -19.42 2.55
N TRP A 96 17.78 -20.36 3.48
CA TRP A 96 16.86 -20.36 4.61
C TRP A 96 17.00 -19.10 5.46
N VAL A 97 15.85 -18.47 5.71
CA VAL A 97 15.73 -17.32 6.60
C VAL A 97 14.78 -17.69 7.72
N PHE A 98 15.24 -17.54 8.95
CA PHE A 98 14.39 -17.83 10.11
C PHE A 98 13.58 -16.61 10.51
N THR A 99 12.29 -16.81 10.76
CA THR A 99 11.43 -15.81 11.35
C THR A 99 11.05 -16.20 12.78
N LYS A 100 10.88 -15.18 13.62
CA LYS A 100 10.32 -15.32 14.97
C LYS A 100 9.40 -14.17 15.30
N GLY A 101 8.35 -14.42 16.05
CA GLY A 101 7.53 -13.37 16.62
C GLY A 101 8.37 -12.39 17.43
N TYR A 102 8.16 -11.11 17.22
CA TYR A 102 8.78 -10.08 18.04
C TYR A 102 7.82 -9.66 19.14
N TRP A 103 8.24 -9.86 20.37
CA TRP A 103 7.41 -9.70 21.56
C TRP A 103 7.82 -8.44 22.33
N GLN A 104 6.83 -7.71 22.82
CA GLN A 104 7.03 -6.61 23.74
C GLN A 104 6.02 -6.66 24.88
N ASN A 105 6.41 -6.09 26.02
CA ASN A 105 5.49 -5.86 27.11
C ASN A 105 4.63 -4.64 26.78
N VAL A 106 3.32 -4.85 26.61
CA VAL A 106 2.33 -3.82 26.36
C VAL A 106 1.35 -3.83 27.53
N ASP A 107 1.31 -2.76 28.30
CA ASP A 107 0.41 -2.60 29.46
C ASP A 107 0.51 -3.75 30.49
N GLY A 108 1.71 -4.30 30.69
CA GLY A 108 1.96 -5.39 31.61
C GLY A 108 1.79 -6.80 31.04
N GLU A 109 1.36 -6.93 29.79
CA GLU A 109 1.20 -8.19 29.08
C GLU A 109 2.22 -8.38 27.98
N LEU A 110 2.75 -9.57 27.81
CA LEU A 110 3.66 -9.91 26.74
C LEU A 110 2.86 -10.20 25.47
N GLN A 111 3.02 -9.34 24.47
CA GLN A 111 2.28 -9.44 23.21
C GLN A 111 3.22 -9.48 22.01
N VAL A 112 2.80 -10.18 20.95
CA VAL A 112 3.46 -10.11 19.64
C VAL A 112 3.12 -8.76 19.01
N VAL A 113 4.14 -7.98 18.68
CA VAL A 113 3.99 -6.65 18.07
C VAL A 113 4.59 -6.59 16.67
N GLY A 114 5.21 -7.66 16.21
CA GLY A 114 5.86 -7.70 14.92
C GLY A 114 6.53 -9.03 14.61
N LEU A 115 7.40 -9.01 13.63
CA LEU A 115 8.16 -10.16 13.13
C LEU A 115 9.64 -9.83 13.09
N ARG A 116 10.46 -10.69 13.66
CA ARG A 116 11.92 -10.66 13.50
C ARG A 116 12.30 -11.58 12.35
N ILE A 117 13.13 -11.08 11.43
CA ILE A 117 13.61 -11.81 10.26
C ILE A 117 15.13 -11.93 10.36
N GLY A 118 15.63 -13.12 10.24
CA GLY A 118 17.06 -13.42 10.35
C GLY A 118 17.54 -13.65 11.78
N GLN A 119 18.85 -13.94 11.88
CA GLN A 119 19.51 -14.22 13.15
C GLN A 119 20.37 -13.02 13.60
N TYR A 120 20.50 -12.87 14.89
CA TYR A 120 21.41 -11.89 15.48
C TYR A 120 22.88 -12.26 15.19
N PRO A 121 23.79 -11.30 14.87
CA PRO A 121 23.51 -9.92 14.49
C PRO A 121 23.04 -9.81 13.03
N GLY A 122 22.41 -8.71 12.67
CA GLY A 122 21.97 -8.47 11.30
C GLY A 122 20.50 -8.82 11.00
N HIS A 123 19.76 -9.23 12.03
CA HIS A 123 18.30 -9.41 11.93
C HIS A 123 17.57 -8.09 11.70
N VAL A 124 16.42 -8.18 11.08
CA VAL A 124 15.50 -7.04 10.86
C VAL A 124 14.25 -7.27 11.68
N VAL A 125 13.68 -6.21 12.23
CA VAL A 125 12.41 -6.23 12.95
C VAL A 125 11.41 -5.35 12.24
N ALA A 126 10.28 -5.94 11.82
CA ALA A 126 9.13 -5.24 11.30
C ALA A 126 8.02 -5.25 12.34
N TYR A 127 7.40 -4.11 12.59
CA TYR A 127 6.23 -4.00 13.46
C TYR A 127 4.95 -4.13 12.65
N PHE A 128 3.84 -4.44 13.30
CA PHE A 128 2.55 -4.42 12.62
C PHE A 128 2.27 -3.03 12.03
N GLY A 129 1.88 -3.01 10.76
CA GLY A 129 1.74 -1.81 9.94
C GLY A 129 2.94 -1.51 9.04
N ASP A 130 4.11 -2.06 9.33
CA ASP A 130 5.29 -1.94 8.47
C ASP A 130 5.20 -2.88 7.26
N TRP A 131 6.00 -2.57 6.25
CA TRP A 131 6.20 -3.42 5.09
C TRP A 131 7.56 -4.09 5.15
N ILE A 132 7.59 -5.39 4.96
CA ILE A 132 8.82 -6.18 4.82
C ILE A 132 9.20 -6.17 3.34
N VAL A 133 10.46 -5.88 3.06
CA VAL A 133 11.00 -5.82 1.70
C VAL A 133 12.14 -6.82 1.57
N ARG A 134 12.00 -7.77 0.64
CA ARG A 134 13.10 -8.66 0.24
C ARG A 134 13.71 -8.17 -1.06
N HIS A 135 15.01 -7.90 -1.01
CA HIS A 135 15.78 -7.46 -2.17
C HIS A 135 16.20 -8.65 -3.06
N PRO A 136 16.51 -8.41 -4.36
CA PRO A 136 16.95 -9.47 -5.26
C PRO A 136 18.22 -10.21 -4.81
N ASP A 137 19.07 -9.59 -4.00
CA ASP A 137 20.27 -10.19 -3.39
C ASP A 137 19.96 -11.12 -2.21
N GLY A 138 18.68 -11.19 -1.79
CA GLY A 138 18.19 -11.97 -0.66
C GLY A 138 18.18 -11.23 0.67
N GLY A 139 18.67 -9.98 0.73
CA GLY A 139 18.62 -9.14 1.93
C GLY A 139 17.20 -8.65 2.24
N PHE A 140 16.97 -8.34 3.52
CA PHE A 140 15.68 -7.83 4.00
C PHE A 140 15.85 -6.42 4.56
N THR A 141 14.88 -5.56 4.27
CA THR A 141 14.72 -4.25 4.88
C THR A 141 13.26 -4.03 5.29
N VAL A 142 13.02 -2.97 6.04
CA VAL A 142 11.68 -2.61 6.50
C VAL A 142 11.33 -1.23 5.99
N HIS A 143 10.19 -1.12 5.32
CA HIS A 143 9.58 0.16 4.97
C HIS A 143 8.56 0.50 6.05
N LYS A 144 8.80 1.57 6.79
CA LYS A 144 8.00 1.94 7.94
C LYS A 144 6.61 2.42 7.56
N ALA A 145 5.62 2.09 8.40
CA ALA A 145 4.30 2.69 8.30
C ALA A 145 4.38 4.23 8.38
N PRO A 146 3.48 4.96 7.70
CA PRO A 146 3.45 6.41 7.82
C PRO A 146 3.16 6.82 9.27
N SER A 147 3.90 7.82 9.74
CA SER A 147 3.68 8.38 11.09
C SER A 147 2.25 8.91 11.20
N GLY A 148 1.46 8.35 12.10
CA GLY A 148 0.05 8.72 12.29
C GLY A 148 -0.97 7.71 11.78
N ALA A 149 -0.56 6.62 11.13
CA ALA A 149 -1.40 5.44 10.96
C ALA A 149 -1.51 4.73 12.31
N ALA A 150 -2.37 5.24 13.17
CA ALA A 150 -2.80 4.49 14.35
C ALA A 150 -3.53 3.23 13.85
N ALA A 151 -3.08 2.10 14.33
CA ALA A 151 -3.70 0.82 14.09
C ALA A 151 -5.17 0.81 14.49
#